data_35bc5e88674d3e10588a66a68e4572f9
#
_entry.id   35bc5e88674d3e10588a66a68e4572f9
#
_cell.length_a   1.000
_cell.length_b   1.000
_cell.length_c   1.000
_cell.angle_alpha   90.00
_cell.angle_beta   90.00
_cell.angle_gamma   90.00
#
_symmetry.space_group_name_H-M   'P 1'
#
loop_
_entity.id
_entity.type
_entity.pdbx_description
1 polymer ?
#
loop_
_entity_poly.entity_id
_entity_poly.type
_entity_poly.pdbx_seq_one_letter_code
_entity_poly.pdbx_strand_id
1 'polypeptide(L)'
;VMSMYALLRSSEKPPTEEQIEESLSGNLCRCTGYRPIVDAFRVFAKTNDSLYANVSSSSYEGGDYVCPSTGKPCSCGSNSLTKKSXTGIVTCGHSYKQISYSEIDGSSYSEKELIFPPELLMRKAKSLNLNGAGGIKWYRPLKLQHLLDLKQRFPDAKLVVGNTEVGIETKFKNAQYNFLISVANVPELNNLIVRDGGLEIGAAVRLTELLKVLKKVVEEHHAHEISACRALIEQLKWFAGXQIKNVASVGGNICTASPISDLNPIWMAAGAKFQIIDSMEKVRTVVAEDFFLGYRKVNLAQNEILLSIFLPWSRPFEFVKEFKQAHRRDDDIAIVNAGMRVSLHEKEGRWIVSDASIVYGGVAPVSVSALKTKRFLLGKCWDKELLHGALGTLKEDICIQENAPGGM
;
A
#
# COMPACT_ATOMS: atom_id res chain seq x y z
N VAL A 1 0.96 21.24 -2.37
CA VAL A 1 2.10 21.92 -1.72
C VAL A 1 2.62 21.08 -0.56
N MET A 2 1.78 20.70 0.43
CA MET A 2 2.26 19.97 1.61
C MET A 2 2.87 18.60 1.28
N SER A 3 2.32 17.87 0.30
CA SER A 3 2.91 16.58 -0.14
C SER A 3 4.33 16.79 -0.67
N MET A 4 4.55 17.83 -1.47
CA MET A 4 5.89 18.16 -1.96
C MET A 4 6.84 18.62 -0.87
N TYR A 5 6.33 19.46 0.05
CA TYR A 5 7.11 19.88 1.21
C TYR A 5 7.59 18.64 1.99
N ALA A 6 6.66 17.73 2.28
CA ALA A 6 6.99 16.50 3.00
C ALA A 6 8.01 15.65 2.25
N LEU A 7 7.84 15.48 0.94
CA LEU A 7 8.78 14.72 0.11
C LEU A 7 10.19 15.33 0.17
N LEU A 8 10.29 16.64 -0.07
CA LEU A 8 11.59 17.33 -0.10
C LEU A 8 12.28 17.29 1.28
N ARG A 9 11.52 17.40 2.36
CA ARG A 9 12.08 17.39 3.71
C ARG A 9 12.46 15.98 4.20
N SER A 10 11.81 14.93 3.67
CA SER A 10 12.10 13.55 4.03
C SER A 10 13.15 12.90 3.13
N SER A 11 13.55 13.55 2.03
CA SER A 11 14.52 13.02 1.08
C SER A 11 15.91 13.56 1.39
N GLU A 12 16.89 12.67 1.49
CA GLU A 12 18.32 13.05 1.67
C GLU A 12 18.91 13.65 0.39
N LYS A 13 18.39 13.22 -0.75
CA LYS A 13 18.82 13.65 -2.10
C LYS A 13 17.63 14.20 -2.85
N PRO A 14 17.83 15.04 -3.85
CA PRO A 14 16.73 15.50 -4.71
C PRO A 14 15.92 14.32 -5.25
N PRO A 15 14.58 14.36 -5.16
CA PRO A 15 13.75 13.25 -5.62
C PRO A 15 13.79 13.08 -7.14
N THR A 16 13.47 11.89 -7.62
CA THR A 16 13.28 11.64 -9.05
C THR A 16 11.90 12.18 -9.48
N GLU A 17 11.69 12.33 -10.79
CA GLU A 17 10.37 12.72 -11.33
C GLU A 17 9.30 11.73 -10.92
N GLU A 18 9.61 10.43 -10.95
CA GLU A 18 8.70 9.38 -10.53
C GLU A 18 8.31 9.52 -9.05
N GLN A 19 9.27 9.81 -8.18
CA GLN A 19 8.99 10.05 -6.75
C GLN A 19 8.08 11.26 -6.54
N ILE A 20 8.26 12.31 -7.36
CA ILE A 20 7.39 13.50 -7.33
C ILE A 20 5.96 13.11 -7.71
N GLU A 21 5.79 12.40 -8.84
CA GLU A 21 4.45 11.95 -9.27
C GLU A 21 3.81 11.04 -8.22
N GLU A 22 4.55 10.07 -7.68
CA GLU A 22 4.06 9.18 -6.62
C GLU A 22 3.61 9.95 -5.37
N SER A 23 4.36 10.99 -4.98
CA SER A 23 4.04 11.77 -3.77
C SER A 23 2.79 12.62 -3.94
N LEU A 24 2.43 12.96 -5.18
CA LEU A 24 1.23 13.74 -5.50
C LEU A 24 -0.01 12.86 -5.65
N SER A 25 0.15 11.56 -5.74
CA SER A 25 -0.95 10.59 -5.85
C SER A 25 -1.94 10.78 -4.70
N GLY A 26 -3.23 10.82 -5.01
CA GLY A 26 -4.28 11.08 -4.04
C GLY A 26 -4.59 12.55 -3.80
N ASN A 27 -3.81 13.47 -4.37
CA ASN A 27 -4.10 14.93 -4.31
C ASN A 27 -4.96 15.29 -5.53
N LEU A 28 -6.25 15.07 -5.42
CA LEU A 28 -7.19 15.24 -6.54
C LEU A 28 -7.45 16.72 -6.84
N CYS A 29 -7.41 17.07 -8.11
CA CYS A 29 -7.67 18.41 -8.60
C CYS A 29 -8.56 18.37 -9.84
N ARG A 30 -9.73 19.00 -9.77
CA ARG A 30 -10.65 19.09 -10.92
C ARG A 30 -10.28 20.22 -11.89
N CYS A 31 -9.52 21.22 -11.43
CA CYS A 31 -9.37 22.50 -12.13
C CYS A 31 -8.25 22.52 -13.17
N THR A 32 -7.10 21.88 -12.89
CA THR A 32 -5.84 22.11 -13.63
C THR A 32 -5.50 21.04 -14.65
N GLY A 33 -6.15 19.87 -14.60
CA GLY A 33 -5.73 18.70 -15.36
C GLY A 33 -4.38 18.14 -14.88
N TYR A 34 -3.92 18.55 -13.69
CA TYR A 34 -2.71 18.07 -13.00
C TYR A 34 -1.38 18.50 -13.63
N ARG A 35 -1.30 18.67 -14.95
CA ARG A 35 -0.05 18.92 -15.66
C ARG A 35 0.73 20.14 -15.12
N PRO A 36 0.09 21.31 -14.92
CA PRO A 36 0.81 22.46 -14.38
C PRO A 36 1.37 22.22 -12.97
N ILE A 37 0.68 21.37 -12.16
CA ILE A 37 1.14 21.03 -10.81
C ILE A 37 2.39 20.15 -10.88
N VAL A 38 2.36 19.10 -11.71
CA VAL A 38 3.49 18.19 -11.87
C VAL A 38 4.70 18.94 -12.44
N ASP A 39 4.47 19.75 -13.50
CA ASP A 39 5.54 20.51 -14.15
C ASP A 39 6.19 21.52 -13.18
N ALA A 40 5.37 22.17 -12.33
CA ALA A 40 5.90 23.10 -11.31
C ALA A 40 6.79 22.39 -10.28
N PHE A 41 6.50 21.13 -9.97
CA PHE A 41 7.28 20.39 -8.97
C PHE A 41 8.49 19.65 -9.59
N ARG A 42 8.50 19.44 -10.90
CA ARG A 42 9.65 18.83 -11.59
C ARG A 42 10.92 19.66 -11.47
N VAL A 43 10.83 20.97 -11.21
CA VAL A 43 12.02 21.80 -10.97
C VAL A 43 12.85 21.33 -9.77
N PHE A 44 12.26 20.56 -8.87
CA PHE A 44 12.96 20.00 -7.71
C PHE A 44 13.52 18.61 -7.97
N ALA A 45 13.26 18.04 -9.14
CA ALA A 45 13.72 16.69 -9.47
C ALA A 45 15.23 16.69 -9.77
N LYS A 46 15.86 15.55 -9.46
CA LYS A 46 17.21 15.29 -9.93
C LYS A 46 17.14 14.98 -11.42
N THR A 47 17.44 15.98 -12.25
CA THR A 47 17.46 15.81 -13.70
C THR A 47 18.86 16.07 -14.23
N ASN A 48 19.23 15.31 -15.25
CA ASN A 48 20.42 15.61 -16.06
C ASN A 48 20.08 16.53 -17.22
N ASP A 49 18.85 17.01 -17.28
CA ASP A 49 18.36 17.84 -18.39
C ASP A 49 18.73 19.31 -18.14
N SER A 50 19.46 19.89 -19.07
CA SER A 50 19.94 21.26 -19.01
C SER A 50 18.83 22.33 -18.93
N LEU A 51 17.59 21.96 -19.31
CA LEU A 51 16.44 22.88 -19.23
C LEU A 51 16.08 23.27 -17.80
N TYR A 52 16.36 22.38 -16.84
CA TYR A 52 16.03 22.63 -15.42
C TYR A 52 17.28 22.91 -14.56
N ALA A 53 18.47 22.68 -15.10
CA ALA A 53 19.73 22.89 -14.38
C ALA A 53 19.96 24.37 -14.03
N ASN A 54 19.42 25.29 -14.82
CA ASN A 54 19.59 26.71 -14.61
C ASN A 54 18.70 27.31 -13.52
N VAL A 55 17.65 26.58 -13.08
CA VAL A 55 16.74 27.07 -12.02
C VAL A 55 17.31 26.77 -10.62
N SER A 56 18.10 25.70 -10.50
CA SER A 56 18.67 25.29 -9.21
C SER A 56 20.02 25.98 -8.90
N SER A 57 20.63 26.65 -9.88
CA SER A 57 21.94 27.29 -9.70
C SER A 57 21.88 28.81 -9.54
N SER A 58 20.69 29.41 -9.57
CA SER A 58 20.56 30.82 -9.22
C SER A 58 20.63 30.95 -7.70
N SER A 59 21.86 30.97 -7.18
CA SER A 59 22.10 31.62 -5.90
C SER A 59 21.47 33.01 -5.97
N TYR A 60 20.55 33.30 -5.11
CA TYR A 60 19.92 34.61 -4.97
C TYR A 60 20.96 35.62 -4.51
N GLU A 61 21.82 36.05 -5.43
CA GLU A 61 22.57 37.28 -5.24
C GLU A 61 21.79 38.38 -5.98
N GLY A 62 20.97 39.11 -5.25
CA GLY A 62 20.50 40.46 -5.54
C GLY A 62 20.00 40.81 -6.95
N GLY A 63 19.30 39.90 -7.62
CA GLY A 63 18.69 40.19 -8.91
C GLY A 63 17.17 40.33 -8.82
N ASP A 64 16.60 41.30 -9.47
CA ASP A 64 15.15 41.57 -9.44
C ASP A 64 14.34 40.37 -9.97
N TYR A 65 13.68 39.64 -9.04
CA TYR A 65 12.78 38.57 -9.43
C TYR A 65 11.58 39.15 -10.18
N VAL A 66 11.44 38.78 -11.43
CA VAL A 66 10.32 39.20 -12.27
C VAL A 66 9.16 38.21 -12.04
N CYS A 67 8.05 38.74 -11.59
CA CYS A 67 6.85 37.92 -11.33
C CYS A 67 6.32 37.31 -12.65
N PRO A 68 6.22 35.96 -12.75
CA PRO A 68 5.76 35.37 -14.00
C PRO A 68 4.33 35.71 -14.40
N SER A 69 3.49 36.09 -13.45
CA SER A 69 2.09 36.43 -13.73
C SER A 69 1.87 37.89 -14.09
N THR A 70 2.79 38.79 -13.75
CA THR A 70 2.64 40.22 -14.03
C THR A 70 3.74 40.78 -14.97
N GLY A 71 4.84 40.06 -15.16
CA GLY A 71 5.98 40.51 -15.96
C GLY A 71 6.74 41.69 -15.36
N LYS A 72 6.50 41.99 -14.08
CA LYS A 72 7.12 43.17 -13.40
C LYS A 72 7.99 42.69 -12.24
N PRO A 73 8.98 43.52 -11.80
CA PRO A 73 9.76 43.19 -10.61
C PRO A 73 8.84 42.91 -9.42
N CYS A 74 9.07 41.80 -8.72
CA CYS A 74 8.20 41.36 -7.66
C CYS A 74 8.52 42.07 -6.33
N SER A 75 7.57 42.84 -5.82
CA SER A 75 7.71 43.53 -4.52
C SER A 75 7.35 42.61 -3.32
N CYS A 76 6.90 41.39 -3.56
CA CYS A 76 6.51 40.49 -2.46
C CYS A 76 7.71 39.99 -1.63
N GLY A 77 8.95 40.11 -2.15
CA GLY A 77 10.16 39.71 -1.41
C GLY A 77 10.90 40.84 -0.71
N SER A 78 10.43 42.09 -0.86
CA SER A 78 11.19 43.24 -0.38
C SER A 78 10.84 43.69 1.06
N ASN A 79 10.02 42.96 1.77
CA ASN A 79 9.87 43.20 3.20
C ASN A 79 11.06 42.56 3.93
N SER A 80 12.05 43.37 4.18
CA SER A 80 13.10 43.03 5.13
C SER A 80 12.43 42.54 6.42
N LEU A 81 12.57 41.27 6.68
CA LEU A 81 12.27 40.69 7.99
C LEU A 81 13.25 41.32 8.97
N THR A 82 12.90 42.52 9.46
CA THR A 82 13.47 42.98 10.72
C THR A 82 13.20 41.86 11.73
N LYS A 83 14.27 41.32 12.27
CA LYS A 83 14.24 40.35 13.36
C LYS A 83 13.56 41.00 14.58
N LYS A 84 12.24 40.94 14.63
CA LYS A 84 11.51 41.15 15.86
C LYS A 84 11.42 39.79 16.53
N SER A 85 12.23 39.67 17.57
CA SER A 85 12.11 38.55 18.48
C SER A 85 10.68 38.47 18.99
N UNK A 86 9.99 37.60 18.61
CA UNK A 86 8.96 37.43 18.98
C UNK A 86 8.80 37.07 20.17
N THR A 87 9.06 37.63 21.09
CA THR A 87 8.70 37.45 22.49
C THR A 87 7.21 37.72 22.66
N GLY A 88 6.39 36.75 22.57
CA GLY A 88 4.96 36.99 22.78
C GLY A 88 4.05 35.79 22.61
N ILE A 89 4.54 34.58 22.77
CA ILE A 89 3.62 33.44 22.95
C ILE A 89 3.40 33.28 24.45
N VAL A 90 2.21 33.65 24.89
CA VAL A 90 1.77 33.37 26.27
C VAL A 90 1.61 31.84 26.38
N THR A 91 2.65 31.19 26.86
CA THR A 91 2.60 29.78 27.17
C THR A 91 1.94 29.59 28.53
N CYS A 92 0.82 28.93 28.55
CA CYS A 92 0.19 28.43 29.76
C CYS A 92 1.19 27.51 30.50
N GLY A 93 1.80 27.99 31.52
CA GLY A 93 2.54 27.46 32.66
C GLY A 93 3.27 26.12 32.64
N HIS A 94 3.49 25.45 31.49
CA HIS A 94 4.31 24.23 31.43
C HIS A 94 5.51 24.51 30.55
N SER A 95 6.69 24.59 31.15
CA SER A 95 7.93 24.72 30.38
C SER A 95 8.24 23.39 29.70
N TYR A 96 7.90 23.26 28.43
CA TYR A 96 8.36 22.14 27.63
C TYR A 96 9.83 22.39 27.27
N LYS A 97 10.71 21.53 27.79
CA LYS A 97 12.10 21.50 27.31
C LYS A 97 12.08 21.00 25.84
N GLN A 98 12.47 21.84 24.93
CA GLN A 98 12.57 21.49 23.52
C GLN A 98 13.72 20.48 23.36
N ILE A 99 13.40 19.31 22.86
CA ILE A 99 14.36 18.23 22.59
C ILE A 99 14.83 18.36 21.13
N SER A 100 16.13 18.35 20.93
CA SER A 100 16.71 18.38 19.57
C SER A 100 16.90 16.98 19.01
N TYR A 101 17.00 16.87 17.69
CA TYR A 101 17.30 15.59 17.04
C TYR A 101 18.65 15.03 17.48
N SER A 102 19.63 15.89 17.78
CA SER A 102 20.93 15.45 18.27
C SER A 102 20.85 14.70 19.62
N GLU A 103 19.82 15.01 20.43
CA GLU A 103 19.58 14.31 21.71
C GLU A 103 18.97 12.91 21.49
N ILE A 104 18.41 12.66 20.31
CA ILE A 104 17.79 11.37 19.98
C ILE A 104 18.78 10.40 19.33
N ASP A 105 19.48 10.85 18.31
CA ASP A 105 20.34 9.98 17.49
C ASP A 105 21.79 10.47 17.36
N GLY A 106 22.15 11.59 18.01
CA GLY A 106 23.48 12.18 17.94
C GLY A 106 23.77 12.90 16.63
N SER A 107 22.81 13.00 15.72
CA SER A 107 23.02 13.66 14.43
C SER A 107 22.97 15.18 14.55
N SER A 108 23.63 15.88 13.64
CA SER A 108 23.67 17.33 13.60
C SER A 108 22.58 17.87 12.68
N TYR A 109 21.48 18.30 13.26
CA TYR A 109 20.35 18.89 12.53
C TYR A 109 20.29 20.42 12.67
N SER A 110 21.42 21.06 12.77
CA SER A 110 21.52 22.46 13.19
C SER A 110 20.77 23.48 12.32
N GLU A 111 20.47 23.14 11.07
CA GLU A 111 19.85 24.10 10.13
C GLU A 111 18.56 23.64 9.48
N LYS A 112 18.10 22.43 9.76
CA LYS A 112 16.89 21.92 9.14
C LYS A 112 15.66 22.19 9.99
N GLU A 113 14.62 22.70 9.37
CA GLU A 113 13.31 22.83 10.01
C GLU A 113 12.76 21.46 10.37
N LEU A 114 12.24 21.32 11.58
CA LEU A 114 11.68 20.05 12.05
C LEU A 114 10.33 19.78 11.40
N ILE A 115 10.23 18.64 10.72
CA ILE A 115 8.96 18.18 10.13
C ILE A 115 8.12 17.47 11.19
N PHE A 116 8.77 16.72 12.07
CA PHE A 116 8.12 15.86 13.06
C PHE A 116 8.71 16.17 14.44
N PRO A 117 7.88 16.44 15.45
CA PRO A 117 8.39 16.76 16.78
C PRO A 117 9.25 15.62 17.34
N PRO A 118 10.51 15.89 17.71
CA PRO A 118 11.42 14.83 18.17
C PRO A 118 10.91 14.12 19.43
N GLU A 119 10.13 14.77 20.27
CA GLU A 119 9.52 14.18 21.45
C GLU A 119 8.61 12.99 21.10
N LEU A 120 7.97 13.03 19.93
CA LEU A 120 7.10 11.96 19.49
C LEU A 120 7.91 10.73 19.02
N LEU A 121 9.14 10.92 18.54
CA LEU A 121 10.04 9.82 18.19
C LEU A 121 10.49 9.04 19.43
N MET A 122 10.66 9.75 20.55
CA MET A 122 11.05 9.13 21.82
C MET A 122 9.88 8.45 22.53
N ARG A 123 8.65 8.75 22.11
CA ARG A 123 7.45 8.25 22.79
C ARG A 123 7.23 6.76 22.52
N LYS A 124 7.38 5.96 23.54
CA LYS A 124 7.10 4.51 23.46
C LYS A 124 5.59 4.26 23.41
N ALA A 125 5.17 3.35 22.58
CA ALA A 125 3.77 2.92 22.54
C ALA A 125 3.37 2.32 23.90
N LYS A 126 2.17 2.64 24.36
CA LYS A 126 1.62 2.09 25.60
C LYS A 126 0.38 1.27 25.27
N SER A 127 0.18 0.17 25.99
CA SER A 127 -1.08 -0.58 25.94
C SER A 127 -2.23 0.36 26.33
N LEU A 128 -3.35 0.25 25.62
CA LEU A 128 -4.53 1.08 25.90
C LEU A 128 -5.76 0.19 26.13
N ASN A 129 -6.59 0.64 27.06
CA ASN A 129 -7.92 0.10 27.33
C ASN A 129 -8.81 1.32 27.58
N LEU A 130 -9.61 1.68 26.58
CA LEU A 130 -10.43 2.90 26.62
C LEU A 130 -11.91 2.53 26.52
N ASN A 131 -12.72 3.21 27.31
CA ASN A 131 -14.17 3.11 27.24
C ASN A 131 -14.71 4.37 26.55
N GLY A 132 -15.40 4.18 25.43
CA GLY A 132 -16.03 5.26 24.68
C GLY A 132 -17.52 5.39 25.01
N ALA A 133 -18.16 6.36 24.42
CA ALA A 133 -19.58 6.57 24.52
C ALA A 133 -20.34 5.35 23.96
N GLY A 134 -21.52 5.06 24.51
CA GLY A 134 -22.37 3.98 24.03
C GLY A 134 -21.84 2.56 24.34
N GLY A 135 -20.87 2.43 25.27
CA GLY A 135 -20.33 1.14 25.66
C GLY A 135 -19.23 0.59 24.75
N ILE A 136 -18.79 1.37 23.77
CA ILE A 136 -17.70 0.97 22.85
C ILE A 136 -16.41 0.85 23.67
N LYS A 137 -15.66 -0.22 23.43
CA LYS A 137 -14.35 -0.43 24.06
C LYS A 137 -13.27 -0.51 22.98
N TRP A 138 -12.16 0.19 23.23
CA TRP A 138 -10.99 0.23 22.36
C TRP A 138 -9.78 -0.31 23.10
N TYR A 139 -9.16 -1.34 22.53
CA TYR A 139 -7.94 -1.94 23.08
C TYR A 139 -6.77 -1.74 22.13
N ARG A 140 -5.57 -1.55 22.68
CA ARG A 140 -4.32 -1.55 21.90
C ARG A 140 -3.31 -2.44 22.63
N PRO A 141 -3.31 -3.75 22.36
CA PRO A 141 -2.26 -4.64 22.87
C PRO A 141 -0.91 -4.34 22.21
N LEU A 142 0.18 -4.69 22.89
CA LEU A 142 1.54 -4.55 22.38
C LEU A 142 2.25 -5.90 22.24
N LYS A 143 1.56 -7.00 22.51
CA LYS A 143 2.07 -8.38 22.42
C LYS A 143 1.02 -9.26 21.76
N LEU A 144 1.47 -10.23 20.99
CA LEU A 144 0.59 -11.19 20.33
C LEU A 144 -0.28 -11.93 21.38
N GLN A 145 0.33 -12.41 22.47
CA GLN A 145 -0.42 -13.11 23.51
C GLN A 145 -1.61 -12.28 24.01
N HIS A 146 -1.39 -11.01 24.33
CA HIS A 146 -2.45 -10.11 24.82
C HIS A 146 -3.55 -9.92 23.75
N LEU A 147 -3.16 -9.85 22.46
CA LEU A 147 -4.14 -9.81 21.37
C LEU A 147 -4.99 -11.09 21.33
N LEU A 148 -4.37 -12.25 21.44
CA LEU A 148 -5.06 -13.54 21.43
C LEU A 148 -6.00 -13.69 22.64
N ASP A 149 -5.58 -13.26 23.83
CA ASP A 149 -6.42 -13.23 25.03
C ASP A 149 -7.65 -12.34 24.82
N LEU A 150 -7.46 -11.15 24.21
CA LEU A 150 -8.57 -10.24 23.89
C LEU A 150 -9.51 -10.87 22.86
N LYS A 151 -8.97 -11.56 21.87
CA LYS A 151 -9.76 -12.20 20.82
C LYS A 151 -10.55 -13.39 21.36
N GLN A 152 -9.98 -14.12 22.32
CA GLN A 152 -10.68 -15.19 23.04
C GLN A 152 -11.83 -14.63 23.87
N ARG A 153 -11.57 -13.53 24.59
CA ARG A 153 -12.57 -12.88 25.46
C ARG A 153 -13.67 -12.18 24.66
N PHE A 154 -13.31 -11.60 23.52
CA PHE A 154 -14.23 -10.85 22.64
C PHE A 154 -14.11 -11.37 21.21
N PRO A 155 -14.70 -12.54 20.90
CA PRO A 155 -14.57 -13.15 19.56
C PRO A 155 -15.07 -12.25 18.43
N ASP A 156 -16.08 -11.43 18.69
CA ASP A 156 -16.65 -10.50 17.71
C ASP A 156 -15.87 -9.18 17.57
N ALA A 157 -14.77 -9.02 18.34
CA ALA A 157 -13.99 -7.79 18.29
C ALA A 157 -13.44 -7.56 16.88
N LYS A 158 -13.63 -6.34 16.39
CA LYS A 158 -13.12 -5.92 15.08
C LYS A 158 -11.66 -5.50 15.20
N LEU A 159 -10.78 -6.11 14.40
CA LEU A 159 -9.36 -5.74 14.37
C LEU A 159 -9.17 -4.51 13.49
N VAL A 160 -8.32 -3.60 13.93
CA VAL A 160 -8.08 -2.31 13.26
C VAL A 160 -6.57 -2.05 13.16
N VAL A 161 -6.10 -1.65 11.98
CA VAL A 161 -4.77 -1.07 11.80
C VAL A 161 -4.92 0.41 11.40
N GLY A 162 -5.19 0.70 10.14
CA GLY A 162 -5.28 2.06 9.62
C GLY A 162 -6.68 2.65 9.55
N ASN A 163 -7.69 1.89 9.93
CA ASN A 163 -9.11 2.33 9.95
C ASN A 163 -9.67 2.72 8.57
N THR A 164 -9.03 2.32 7.48
CA THR A 164 -9.41 2.73 6.12
C THR A 164 -10.67 2.05 5.60
N GLU A 165 -11.03 0.88 6.15
CA GLU A 165 -12.31 0.21 5.87
C GLU A 165 -13.28 0.35 7.05
N VAL A 166 -12.82 0.08 8.27
CA VAL A 166 -13.68 0.14 9.48
C VAL A 166 -14.29 1.53 9.64
N GLY A 167 -13.51 2.58 9.38
CA GLY A 167 -14.00 3.96 9.41
C GLY A 167 -15.12 4.22 8.39
N ILE A 168 -15.02 3.62 7.21
CA ILE A 168 -16.06 3.70 6.18
C ILE A 168 -17.32 2.93 6.63
N GLU A 169 -17.12 1.73 7.17
CA GLU A 169 -18.22 0.89 7.68
C GLU A 169 -19.01 1.61 8.78
N THR A 170 -18.31 2.22 9.73
CA THR A 170 -18.97 2.91 10.85
C THR A 170 -19.62 4.22 10.42
N LYS A 171 -18.95 5.02 9.56
CA LYS A 171 -19.41 6.36 9.18
C LYS A 171 -20.52 6.33 8.13
N PHE A 172 -20.43 5.44 7.15
CA PHE A 172 -21.33 5.46 5.98
C PHE A 172 -22.27 4.26 5.89
N LYS A 173 -21.93 3.14 6.56
CA LYS A 173 -22.77 1.93 6.55
C LYS A 173 -23.43 1.67 7.90
N ASN A 174 -23.25 2.59 8.86
CA ASN A 174 -23.80 2.50 10.22
C ASN A 174 -23.45 1.20 10.95
N ALA A 175 -22.30 0.60 10.62
CA ALA A 175 -21.84 -0.61 11.32
C ALA A 175 -21.54 -0.29 12.77
N GLN A 176 -21.94 -1.17 13.68
CA GLN A 176 -21.74 -1.01 15.12
C GLN A 176 -20.74 -2.06 15.59
N TYR A 177 -19.66 -1.61 16.20
CA TYR A 177 -18.62 -2.48 16.77
C TYR A 177 -18.45 -2.12 18.24
N ASN A 178 -18.88 -3.02 19.12
CA ASN A 178 -18.76 -2.82 20.57
C ASN A 178 -17.31 -2.92 21.03
N PHE A 179 -16.52 -3.76 20.36
CA PHE A 179 -15.12 -4.01 20.73
C PHE A 179 -14.22 -3.78 19.52
N LEU A 180 -13.26 -2.90 19.65
CA LEU A 180 -12.26 -2.57 18.63
C LEU A 180 -10.87 -2.87 19.21
N ILE A 181 -10.04 -3.61 18.46
CA ILE A 181 -8.68 -3.94 18.88
C ILE A 181 -7.71 -3.41 17.83
N SER A 182 -6.90 -2.40 18.21
CA SER A 182 -5.85 -1.89 17.34
C SER A 182 -4.65 -2.83 17.41
N VAL A 183 -4.34 -3.48 16.30
CA VAL A 183 -3.22 -4.43 16.22
C VAL A 183 -1.96 -3.81 15.59
N ALA A 184 -1.99 -2.52 15.32
CA ALA A 184 -0.93 -1.80 14.62
C ALA A 184 0.44 -1.86 15.33
N ASN A 185 0.44 -2.09 16.65
CA ASN A 185 1.67 -2.09 17.45
C ASN A 185 2.08 -3.48 17.97
N VAL A 186 1.51 -4.55 17.41
CA VAL A 186 1.88 -5.94 17.75
C VAL A 186 3.07 -6.33 16.85
N PRO A 187 4.28 -6.55 17.42
CA PRO A 187 5.48 -6.74 16.59
C PRO A 187 5.39 -7.93 15.63
N GLU A 188 4.83 -9.05 16.09
CA GLU A 188 4.72 -10.28 15.29
C GLU A 188 3.86 -10.07 14.02
N LEU A 189 2.90 -9.15 14.08
CA LEU A 189 2.06 -8.81 12.93
C LEU A 189 2.72 -7.79 12.00
N ASN A 190 3.85 -7.22 12.37
CA ASN A 190 4.56 -6.21 11.59
C ASN A 190 5.89 -6.71 11.00
N ASN A 191 6.16 -8.02 11.11
CA ASN A 191 7.37 -8.61 10.57
C ASN A 191 7.37 -8.59 9.04
N LEU A 192 8.51 -8.23 8.45
CA LEU A 192 8.78 -8.35 7.02
C LEU A 192 10.12 -9.06 6.90
N ILE A 193 10.09 -10.34 6.54
CA ILE A 193 11.28 -11.20 6.61
C ILE A 193 11.50 -11.87 5.25
N VAL A 194 12.67 -11.60 4.66
CA VAL A 194 13.13 -12.30 3.47
C VAL A 194 13.61 -13.69 3.89
N ARG A 195 13.01 -14.73 3.31
CA ARG A 195 13.34 -16.13 3.55
C ARG A 195 13.96 -16.73 2.28
N ASP A 196 14.60 -17.88 2.39
CA ASP A 196 15.15 -18.59 1.22
C ASP A 196 14.09 -18.89 0.16
N GLY A 197 12.87 -19.24 0.58
CA GLY A 197 11.79 -19.63 -0.34
C GLY A 197 10.79 -18.54 -0.68
N GLY A 198 10.90 -17.34 -0.12
CA GLY A 198 9.91 -16.30 -0.34
C GLY A 198 9.97 -15.16 0.67
N LEU A 199 8.97 -14.30 0.64
CA LEU A 199 8.83 -13.16 1.54
C LEU A 199 7.71 -13.43 2.54
N GLU A 200 8.02 -13.35 3.83
CA GLU A 200 7.05 -13.43 4.91
C GLU A 200 6.64 -12.01 5.33
N ILE A 201 5.33 -11.75 5.30
CA ILE A 201 4.73 -10.42 5.48
C ILE A 201 3.71 -10.51 6.63
N GLY A 202 3.96 -9.81 7.73
CA GLY A 202 3.00 -9.73 8.84
C GLY A 202 1.70 -9.04 8.43
N ALA A 203 0.60 -9.46 9.00
CA ALA A 203 -0.73 -8.98 8.60
C ALA A 203 -0.97 -7.49 8.87
N ALA A 204 -0.28 -6.90 9.86
CA ALA A 204 -0.40 -5.47 10.16
C ALA A 204 0.58 -4.59 9.36
N VAL A 205 1.47 -5.18 8.56
CA VAL A 205 2.40 -4.44 7.70
C VAL A 205 1.63 -3.48 6.80
N ARG A 206 2.03 -2.22 6.79
CA ARG A 206 1.40 -1.18 5.95
C ARG A 206 1.83 -1.32 4.50
N LEU A 207 0.94 -0.93 3.59
CA LEU A 207 1.18 -1.08 2.15
C LEU A 207 2.42 -0.29 1.70
N THR A 208 2.70 0.87 2.31
CA THR A 208 3.91 1.65 2.00
C THR A 208 5.17 0.91 2.45
N GLU A 209 5.13 0.25 3.61
CA GLU A 209 6.26 -0.54 4.12
C GLU A 209 6.52 -1.77 3.23
N LEU A 210 5.44 -2.45 2.85
CA LEU A 210 5.54 -3.56 1.90
C LEU A 210 6.17 -3.09 0.59
N LEU A 211 5.70 -1.97 0.03
CA LEU A 211 6.21 -1.44 -1.24
C LEU A 211 7.71 -1.15 -1.17
N LYS A 212 8.19 -0.57 -0.06
CA LYS A 212 9.63 -0.31 0.15
C LYS A 212 10.45 -1.60 0.13
N VAL A 213 9.98 -2.63 0.84
CA VAL A 213 10.68 -3.92 0.91
C VAL A 213 10.64 -4.64 -0.44
N LEU A 214 9.50 -4.60 -1.15
CA LEU A 214 9.40 -5.20 -2.48
C LEU A 214 10.38 -4.56 -3.47
N LYS A 215 10.52 -3.22 -3.45
CA LYS A 215 11.49 -2.50 -4.30
C LYS A 215 12.92 -2.97 -4.01
N LYS A 216 13.28 -3.08 -2.72
CA LYS A 216 14.60 -3.57 -2.29
C LYS A 216 14.84 -5.02 -2.75
N VAL A 217 13.85 -5.89 -2.56
CA VAL A 217 13.91 -7.31 -3.00
C VAL A 217 14.17 -7.38 -4.52
N VAL A 218 13.47 -6.54 -5.30
CA VAL A 218 13.64 -6.52 -6.77
C VAL A 218 15.06 -6.10 -7.17
N GLU A 219 15.72 -5.27 -6.37
CA GLU A 219 17.10 -4.84 -6.61
C GLU A 219 18.13 -5.92 -6.22
N GLU A 220 17.84 -6.74 -5.20
CA GLU A 220 18.79 -7.66 -4.58
C GLU A 220 18.67 -9.12 -5.06
N HIS A 221 17.51 -9.53 -5.58
CA HIS A 221 17.23 -10.92 -5.95
C HIS A 221 17.33 -11.18 -7.46
N HIS A 222 17.43 -12.46 -7.83
CA HIS A 222 17.52 -12.86 -9.23
C HIS A 222 16.23 -12.53 -9.99
N ALA A 223 16.38 -12.14 -11.25
CA ALA A 223 15.26 -11.69 -12.09
C ALA A 223 14.10 -12.69 -12.17
N HIS A 224 14.40 -13.99 -12.10
CA HIS A 224 13.35 -15.02 -12.17
C HIS A 224 12.57 -15.18 -10.85
N GLU A 225 13.14 -14.80 -9.71
CA GLU A 225 12.50 -14.94 -8.40
C GLU A 225 11.47 -13.85 -8.10
N ILE A 226 11.58 -12.70 -8.76
CA ILE A 226 10.89 -11.46 -8.37
C ILE A 226 9.64 -11.14 -9.19
N SER A 227 9.15 -12.07 -10.01
CA SER A 227 8.01 -11.79 -10.89
C SER A 227 6.76 -11.36 -10.11
N ALA A 228 6.42 -12.09 -9.03
CA ALA A 228 5.29 -11.74 -8.16
C ALA A 228 5.52 -10.40 -7.43
N CYS A 229 6.77 -10.13 -7.03
CA CYS A 229 7.10 -8.85 -6.38
C CYS A 229 6.89 -7.67 -7.33
N ARG A 230 7.30 -7.81 -8.60
CA ARG A 230 7.08 -6.78 -9.62
C ARG A 230 5.58 -6.53 -9.86
N ALA A 231 4.78 -7.60 -9.94
CA ALA A 231 3.33 -7.49 -10.10
C ALA A 231 2.70 -6.72 -8.93
N LEU A 232 3.13 -7.01 -7.70
CA LEU A 232 2.63 -6.28 -6.52
C LEU A 232 3.05 -4.81 -6.53
N ILE A 233 4.31 -4.50 -6.93
CA ILE A 233 4.79 -3.12 -7.04
C ILE A 233 3.93 -2.35 -8.04
N GLU A 234 3.72 -2.91 -9.24
CA GLU A 234 2.93 -2.25 -10.28
C GLU A 234 1.49 -2.02 -9.84
N GLN A 235 0.88 -3.03 -9.21
CA GLN A 235 -0.49 -2.88 -8.71
C GLN A 235 -0.60 -1.84 -7.60
N LEU A 236 0.37 -1.82 -6.68
CA LEU A 236 0.41 -0.84 -5.57
C LEU A 236 0.62 0.59 -6.07
N LYS A 237 1.23 0.77 -7.25
CA LYS A 237 1.37 2.08 -7.88
C LYS A 237 0.00 2.73 -8.11
N TRP A 238 -0.97 1.94 -8.53
CA TRP A 238 -2.34 2.39 -8.87
C TRP A 238 -3.34 2.18 -7.72
N PHE A 239 -2.87 1.75 -6.56
CA PHE A 239 -3.69 1.52 -5.36
C PHE A 239 -3.73 2.81 -4.55
N ALA A 240 -4.87 3.51 -4.51
CA ALA A 240 -5.10 4.70 -3.67
C ALA A 240 -3.88 5.65 -3.63
N GLY A 241 -3.94 6.65 -2.79
CA GLY A 241 -2.84 7.57 -2.56
C GLY A 241 -1.91 7.18 -1.41
N UNK A 242 -0.91 7.82 -1.17
CA UNK A 242 -0.03 7.65 -0.23
C UNK A 242 -0.58 7.65 1.08
N GLN A 243 -1.48 8.62 1.28
CA GLN A 243 -2.12 8.73 2.61
C GLN A 243 -2.83 7.43 3.04
N ILE A 244 -3.48 6.75 2.12
CA ILE A 244 -4.13 5.46 2.41
C ILE A 244 -3.07 4.36 2.58
N LYS A 245 -2.11 4.26 1.68
CA LYS A 245 -1.05 3.22 1.74
C LYS A 245 -0.22 3.32 3.02
N ASN A 246 -0.08 4.51 3.59
CA ASN A 246 0.69 4.73 4.83
C ASN A 246 0.02 4.14 6.07
N VAL A 247 -1.27 3.86 6.02
CA VAL A 247 -2.00 3.34 7.18
C VAL A 247 -2.71 2.01 6.91
N ALA A 248 -3.15 1.77 5.67
CA ALA A 248 -3.80 0.50 5.28
C ALA A 248 -2.80 -0.65 5.37
N SER A 249 -3.25 -1.78 5.90
CA SER A 249 -2.41 -2.98 6.08
C SER A 249 -2.75 -4.08 5.08
N VAL A 250 -1.76 -4.94 4.83
CA VAL A 250 -1.90 -6.12 3.96
C VAL A 250 -3.04 -7.02 4.45
N GLY A 251 -3.00 -7.39 5.73
CA GLY A 251 -4.04 -8.26 6.32
C GLY A 251 -5.41 -7.59 6.35
N GLY A 252 -5.45 -6.26 6.55
CA GLY A 252 -6.71 -5.51 6.47
C GLY A 252 -7.36 -5.61 5.08
N ASN A 253 -6.56 -5.44 4.02
CA ASN A 253 -7.04 -5.59 2.64
C ASN A 253 -7.53 -7.03 2.39
N ILE A 254 -6.75 -8.04 2.78
CA ILE A 254 -7.08 -9.45 2.60
C ILE A 254 -8.38 -9.80 3.36
N CYS A 255 -8.44 -9.46 4.65
CA CYS A 255 -9.59 -9.85 5.52
C CYS A 255 -10.86 -9.05 5.21
N THR A 256 -10.77 -7.90 4.55
CA THR A 256 -11.93 -7.18 4.02
C THR A 256 -12.61 -8.02 2.92
N ALA A 257 -11.85 -8.82 2.19
CA ALA A 257 -12.34 -9.74 1.15
C ALA A 257 -13.24 -9.02 0.14
N SER A 258 -12.86 -7.81 -0.25
CA SER A 258 -13.59 -7.08 -1.29
C SER A 258 -13.47 -7.84 -2.63
N PRO A 259 -14.56 -8.04 -3.37
CA PRO A 259 -14.48 -8.68 -4.68
C PRO A 259 -13.68 -7.86 -5.70
N ILE A 260 -13.47 -6.58 -5.43
CA ILE A 260 -12.68 -5.69 -6.28
C ILE A 260 -11.34 -5.30 -5.63
N SER A 261 -10.85 -6.09 -4.67
CA SER A 261 -9.53 -5.85 -4.08
C SER A 261 -8.45 -5.91 -5.15
N ASP A 262 -7.63 -4.88 -5.23
CA ASP A 262 -6.53 -4.80 -6.20
C ASP A 262 -5.49 -5.91 -6.00
N LEU A 263 -5.31 -6.39 -4.77
CA LEU A 263 -4.21 -7.29 -4.42
C LEU A 263 -4.63 -8.77 -4.33
N ASN A 264 -5.91 -9.06 -4.00
CA ASN A 264 -6.32 -10.44 -3.76
C ASN A 264 -6.13 -11.36 -4.98
N PRO A 265 -6.42 -10.93 -6.23
CA PRO A 265 -6.12 -11.77 -7.39
C PRO A 265 -4.63 -12.10 -7.54
N ILE A 266 -3.74 -11.18 -7.15
CA ILE A 266 -2.29 -11.41 -7.24
C ILE A 266 -1.84 -12.41 -6.17
N TRP A 267 -2.32 -12.28 -4.92
CA TRP A 267 -1.99 -13.25 -3.86
C TRP A 267 -2.41 -14.66 -4.27
N MET A 268 -3.61 -14.80 -4.85
CA MET A 268 -4.13 -16.09 -5.32
C MET A 268 -3.28 -16.63 -6.49
N ALA A 269 -3.05 -15.80 -7.51
CA ALA A 269 -2.29 -16.22 -8.70
C ALA A 269 -0.86 -16.61 -8.36
N ALA A 270 -0.20 -15.86 -7.47
CA ALA A 270 1.17 -16.13 -7.04
C ALA A 270 1.28 -17.34 -6.10
N GLY A 271 0.16 -17.92 -5.68
CA GLY A 271 0.17 -19.07 -4.77
C GLY A 271 0.57 -18.71 -3.35
N ALA A 272 0.25 -17.51 -2.90
CA ALA A 272 0.55 -17.08 -1.55
C ALA A 272 -0.13 -17.97 -0.51
N LYS A 273 0.49 -18.11 0.65
CA LYS A 273 -0.02 -18.92 1.78
C LYS A 273 -0.25 -18.00 2.97
N PHE A 274 -1.38 -18.15 3.61
CA PHE A 274 -1.79 -17.35 4.76
C PHE A 274 -1.63 -18.17 6.03
N GLN A 275 -0.83 -17.63 6.98
CA GLN A 275 -0.67 -18.23 8.31
C GLN A 275 -1.74 -17.65 9.22
N ILE A 276 -2.50 -18.50 9.84
CA ILE A 276 -3.61 -18.16 10.71
C ILE A 276 -3.30 -18.70 12.10
N ILE A 277 -3.53 -17.91 13.13
CA ILE A 277 -3.29 -18.33 14.51
C ILE A 277 -4.58 -18.15 15.31
N ASP A 278 -4.88 -19.14 16.17
CA ASP A 278 -6.04 -19.06 17.04
C ASP A 278 -5.66 -18.57 18.46
N SER A 279 -6.65 -18.38 19.30
CA SER A 279 -6.47 -17.92 20.68
C SER A 279 -5.69 -18.88 21.57
N MET A 280 -5.47 -20.13 21.11
CA MET A 280 -4.65 -21.14 21.82
C MET A 280 -3.26 -21.29 21.20
N GLU A 281 -2.86 -20.32 20.39
CA GLU A 281 -1.56 -20.26 19.68
C GLU A 281 -1.36 -21.39 18.65
N LYS A 282 -2.42 -22.08 18.25
CA LYS A 282 -2.32 -23.08 17.20
C LYS A 282 -2.30 -22.40 15.84
N VAL A 283 -1.28 -22.72 15.03
CA VAL A 283 -1.10 -22.12 13.70
C VAL A 283 -1.55 -23.12 12.63
N ARG A 284 -2.29 -22.61 11.64
CA ARG A 284 -2.63 -23.37 10.42
C ARG A 284 -2.33 -22.51 9.18
N THR A 285 -2.12 -23.19 8.07
CA THR A 285 -1.82 -22.55 6.78
C THR A 285 -2.98 -22.77 5.81
N VAL A 286 -3.40 -21.70 5.13
CA VAL A 286 -4.42 -21.76 4.09
C VAL A 286 -3.81 -21.13 2.83
N VAL A 287 -3.95 -21.79 1.66
CA VAL A 287 -3.53 -21.16 0.41
C VAL A 287 -4.51 -20.02 0.07
N ALA A 288 -4.01 -18.95 -0.54
CA ALA A 288 -4.80 -17.75 -0.81
C ALA A 288 -6.07 -18.08 -1.61
N GLU A 289 -6.01 -19.06 -2.51
CA GLU A 289 -7.14 -19.48 -3.33
C GLU A 289 -8.32 -20.04 -2.50
N ASP A 290 -8.03 -20.66 -1.34
CA ASP A 290 -9.05 -21.27 -0.46
C ASP A 290 -9.49 -20.34 0.68
N PHE A 291 -8.99 -19.11 0.70
CA PHE A 291 -9.24 -18.19 1.83
C PHE A 291 -10.55 -17.40 1.67
N PHE A 292 -10.94 -17.06 0.45
CA PHE A 292 -12.09 -16.19 0.16
C PHE A 292 -13.33 -17.05 -0.10
N LEU A 293 -14.28 -17.06 0.86
CA LEU A 293 -15.42 -17.98 0.85
C LEU A 293 -16.71 -17.38 0.27
N GLY A 294 -16.80 -16.05 0.17
CA GLY A 294 -18.01 -15.37 -0.31
C GLY A 294 -17.84 -13.87 -0.20
N TYR A 295 -18.90 -13.15 -0.51
CA TYR A 295 -18.88 -11.68 -0.44
C TYR A 295 -18.49 -11.22 0.96
N ARG A 296 -17.29 -10.64 1.07
CA ARG A 296 -16.71 -10.14 2.33
C ARG A 296 -16.64 -11.24 3.42
N LYS A 297 -16.47 -12.50 3.02
CA LYS A 297 -16.33 -13.65 3.92
C LYS A 297 -15.00 -14.36 3.68
N VAL A 298 -14.32 -14.66 4.76
CA VAL A 298 -12.99 -15.30 4.74
C VAL A 298 -12.97 -16.56 5.59
N ASN A 299 -11.99 -17.42 5.33
CA ASN A 299 -11.76 -18.69 6.05
C ASN A 299 -11.02 -18.42 7.37
N LEU A 300 -11.70 -17.68 8.29
CA LEU A 300 -11.24 -17.41 9.66
C LEU A 300 -12.37 -17.73 10.64
N ALA A 301 -12.08 -18.52 11.66
CA ALA A 301 -12.99 -18.68 12.78
C ALA A 301 -12.97 -17.40 13.65
N GLN A 302 -13.98 -17.25 14.51
CA GLN A 302 -14.11 -16.05 15.35
C GLN A 302 -12.91 -15.84 16.31
N ASN A 303 -12.30 -16.94 16.75
CA ASN A 303 -11.14 -16.90 17.65
C ASN A 303 -9.79 -16.88 16.90
N GLU A 304 -9.81 -16.79 15.57
CA GLU A 304 -8.62 -16.78 14.74
C GLU A 304 -8.29 -15.39 14.23
N ILE A 305 -7.01 -15.18 13.94
CA ILE A 305 -6.52 -13.99 13.26
C ILE A 305 -5.56 -14.38 12.13
N LEU A 306 -5.49 -13.57 11.10
CA LEU A 306 -4.45 -13.68 10.08
C LEU A 306 -3.15 -13.17 10.69
N LEU A 307 -2.14 -14.05 10.78
CA LEU A 307 -0.84 -13.73 11.38
C LEU A 307 0.12 -13.15 10.35
N SER A 308 0.31 -13.88 9.25
CA SER A 308 1.23 -13.46 8.19
C SER A 308 0.83 -14.06 6.83
N ILE A 309 1.42 -13.51 5.80
CA ILE A 309 1.30 -13.93 4.40
C ILE A 309 2.69 -14.39 3.95
N PHE A 310 2.79 -15.56 3.38
CA PHE A 310 4.02 -16.04 2.73
C PHE A 310 3.85 -15.94 1.22
N LEU A 311 4.65 -15.09 0.58
CA LEU A 311 4.70 -14.94 -0.88
C LEU A 311 5.91 -15.74 -1.39
N PRO A 312 5.69 -16.85 -2.10
CA PRO A 312 6.83 -17.65 -2.61
C PRO A 312 7.56 -16.91 -3.73
N TRP A 313 8.87 -17.14 -3.83
CA TRP A 313 9.62 -16.67 -5.01
C TRP A 313 9.11 -17.36 -6.27
N SER A 314 9.11 -16.63 -7.36
CA SER A 314 8.82 -17.20 -8.68
C SER A 314 9.94 -18.15 -9.09
N ARG A 315 9.61 -19.18 -9.86
CA ARG A 315 10.56 -20.15 -10.38
C ARG A 315 11.11 -19.69 -11.73
N PRO A 316 12.21 -20.27 -12.22
CA PRO A 316 12.65 -19.99 -13.59
C PRO A 316 11.51 -20.24 -14.60
N PHE A 317 11.34 -19.30 -15.53
CA PHE A 317 10.29 -19.32 -16.56
C PHE A 317 8.86 -19.26 -15.99
N GLU A 318 8.71 -18.72 -14.77
CA GLU A 318 7.42 -18.42 -14.18
C GLU A 318 7.22 -16.91 -14.18
N PHE A 319 6.08 -16.48 -14.71
CA PHE A 319 5.74 -15.08 -14.90
C PHE A 319 4.42 -14.76 -14.20
N VAL A 320 4.43 -13.72 -13.38
CA VAL A 320 3.23 -13.21 -12.71
C VAL A 320 2.96 -11.80 -13.24
N LYS A 321 1.71 -11.53 -13.60
CA LYS A 321 1.28 -10.23 -14.10
C LYS A 321 -0.02 -9.81 -13.46
N GLU A 322 -0.15 -8.49 -13.30
CA GLU A 322 -1.30 -7.80 -12.73
C GLU A 322 -2.01 -6.98 -13.81
N PHE A 323 -3.32 -6.84 -13.67
CA PHE A 323 -4.12 -6.01 -14.56
C PHE A 323 -5.19 -5.31 -13.75
N LYS A 324 -5.45 -4.05 -14.08
CA LYS A 324 -6.52 -3.25 -13.44
C LYS A 324 -7.21 -2.40 -14.48
N GLN A 325 -8.53 -2.47 -14.51
CA GLN A 325 -9.38 -1.57 -15.29
C GLN A 325 -10.22 -0.77 -14.32
N ALA A 326 -10.14 0.55 -14.41
CA ALA A 326 -10.89 1.48 -13.58
C ALA A 326 -11.33 2.66 -14.46
N HIS A 327 -12.23 3.53 -13.95
CA HIS A 327 -12.67 4.71 -14.69
C HIS A 327 -11.55 5.72 -14.88
N ARG A 328 -10.66 5.80 -13.90
CA ARG A 328 -9.53 6.71 -13.84
C ARG A 328 -8.27 5.88 -13.60
N ARG A 329 -7.13 6.40 -14.01
CA ARG A 329 -5.85 5.71 -13.80
C ARG A 329 -5.43 5.74 -12.32
N ASP A 330 -5.46 6.93 -11.72
CA ASP A 330 -4.95 7.15 -10.36
C ASP A 330 -6.09 7.17 -9.34
N ASP A 331 -5.84 6.58 -8.19
CA ASP A 331 -6.67 6.67 -6.98
C ASP A 331 -8.14 6.32 -7.27
N ASP A 332 -8.36 5.18 -7.93
CA ASP A 332 -9.71 4.74 -8.29
C ASP A 332 -9.91 3.26 -7.99
N ILE A 333 -11.17 2.91 -7.78
CA ILE A 333 -11.60 1.54 -7.49
C ILE A 333 -11.65 0.75 -8.81
N ALA A 334 -11.17 -0.49 -8.79
CA ALA A 334 -11.22 -1.35 -9.95
C ALA A 334 -12.67 -1.67 -10.36
N ILE A 335 -12.95 -1.64 -11.64
CA ILE A 335 -14.14 -2.24 -12.22
C ILE A 335 -13.91 -3.75 -12.33
N VAL A 336 -12.77 -4.11 -12.92
CA VAL A 336 -12.27 -5.49 -13.01
C VAL A 336 -10.75 -5.47 -12.88
N ASN A 337 -10.21 -6.46 -12.21
CA ASN A 337 -8.76 -6.63 -12.12
C ASN A 337 -8.40 -8.11 -12.25
N ALA A 338 -7.12 -8.39 -12.45
CA ALA A 338 -6.67 -9.77 -12.56
C ALA A 338 -5.24 -9.92 -12.04
N GLY A 339 -4.99 -11.10 -11.49
CA GLY A 339 -3.65 -11.62 -11.25
C GLY A 339 -3.48 -12.86 -12.12
N MET A 340 -2.42 -12.92 -12.89
CA MET A 340 -2.18 -14.04 -13.79
C MET A 340 -0.77 -14.58 -13.60
N ARG A 341 -0.64 -15.91 -13.53
CA ARG A 341 0.65 -16.59 -13.45
C ARG A 341 0.70 -17.69 -14.49
N VAL A 342 1.83 -17.81 -15.16
CA VAL A 342 2.11 -18.94 -16.06
C VAL A 342 3.52 -19.42 -15.77
N SER A 343 3.68 -20.75 -15.75
CA SER A 343 4.98 -21.42 -15.70
C SER A 343 5.19 -22.14 -17.02
N LEU A 344 6.35 -21.96 -17.62
CA LEU A 344 6.70 -22.52 -18.92
C LEU A 344 7.90 -23.46 -18.79
N HIS A 345 7.97 -24.47 -19.63
CA HIS A 345 9.18 -25.27 -19.83
C HIS A 345 9.46 -25.46 -21.32
N GLU A 346 10.70 -25.51 -21.65
CA GLU A 346 11.12 -25.75 -23.05
C GLU A 346 11.06 -27.25 -23.39
N LYS A 347 10.44 -27.55 -24.51
CA LYS A 347 10.42 -28.92 -25.08
C LYS A 347 10.56 -28.83 -26.60
N GLU A 348 11.63 -29.39 -27.12
CA GLU A 348 11.90 -29.45 -28.57
C GLU A 348 11.85 -28.06 -29.24
N GLY A 349 12.44 -27.05 -28.58
CA GLY A 349 12.50 -25.67 -29.10
C GLY A 349 11.19 -24.89 -28.98
N ARG A 350 10.20 -25.43 -28.25
CA ARG A 350 8.90 -24.77 -28.01
C ARG A 350 8.68 -24.58 -26.52
N TRP A 351 7.98 -23.51 -26.17
CA TRP A 351 7.59 -23.22 -24.79
C TRP A 351 6.23 -23.85 -24.52
N ILE A 352 6.16 -24.71 -23.52
CA ILE A 352 4.95 -25.46 -23.14
C ILE A 352 4.51 -24.97 -21.77
N VAL A 353 3.21 -24.76 -21.59
CA VAL A 353 2.61 -24.37 -20.30
C VAL A 353 2.65 -25.56 -19.34
N SER A 354 3.43 -25.45 -18.26
CA SER A 354 3.53 -26.46 -17.20
C SER A 354 2.55 -26.21 -16.06
N ASP A 355 2.23 -24.94 -15.78
CA ASP A 355 1.21 -24.55 -14.79
C ASP A 355 0.70 -23.14 -15.11
N ALA A 356 -0.51 -22.86 -14.65
CA ALA A 356 -1.12 -21.54 -14.81
C ALA A 356 -2.08 -21.25 -13.67
N SER A 357 -2.22 -19.98 -13.33
CA SER A 357 -3.27 -19.49 -12.43
C SER A 357 -3.77 -18.17 -13.00
N ILE A 358 -5.06 -18.07 -13.26
CA ILE A 358 -5.68 -16.90 -13.86
C ILE A 358 -6.84 -16.53 -12.94
N VAL A 359 -6.70 -15.40 -12.25
CA VAL A 359 -7.65 -14.98 -11.20
C VAL A 359 -8.20 -13.61 -11.56
N TYR A 360 -9.52 -13.46 -11.48
CA TYR A 360 -10.21 -12.20 -11.73
C TYR A 360 -10.91 -11.69 -10.48
N GLY A 361 -10.83 -10.38 -10.26
CA GLY A 361 -11.66 -9.66 -9.31
C GLY A 361 -12.68 -8.79 -10.05
N GLY A 362 -13.81 -8.52 -9.42
CA GLY A 362 -14.86 -7.68 -9.98
C GLY A 362 -15.89 -8.40 -10.83
N VAL A 363 -15.78 -9.71 -11.00
CA VAL A 363 -16.66 -10.52 -11.88
C VAL A 363 -17.58 -11.46 -11.10
N ALA A 364 -17.41 -11.53 -9.78
CA ALA A 364 -18.16 -12.43 -8.90
C ALA A 364 -18.13 -11.86 -7.46
N PRO A 365 -18.88 -12.42 -6.50
CA PRO A 365 -18.82 -11.95 -5.11
C PRO A 365 -17.46 -12.12 -4.43
N VAL A 366 -16.55 -12.89 -5.03
CA VAL A 366 -15.16 -13.08 -4.59
C VAL A 366 -14.23 -12.98 -5.79
N SER A 367 -12.92 -12.89 -5.54
CA SER A 367 -11.93 -13.14 -6.61
C SER A 367 -12.02 -14.61 -7.04
N VAL A 368 -12.11 -14.88 -8.33
CA VAL A 368 -12.36 -16.21 -8.86
C VAL A 368 -11.25 -16.68 -9.79
N SER A 369 -10.92 -17.98 -9.69
CA SER A 369 -9.96 -18.64 -10.59
C SER A 369 -10.66 -19.16 -11.84
N ALA A 370 -10.10 -18.88 -13.03
CA ALA A 370 -10.59 -19.36 -14.31
C ALA A 370 -10.08 -20.80 -14.51
N LEU A 371 -10.79 -21.77 -13.92
CA LEU A 371 -10.32 -23.15 -13.83
C LEU A 371 -10.41 -23.91 -15.16
N LYS A 372 -11.43 -23.63 -16.00
CA LYS A 372 -11.53 -24.25 -17.34
C LYS A 372 -10.41 -23.73 -18.24
N THR A 373 -10.16 -22.42 -18.19
CA THR A 373 -9.07 -21.78 -18.94
C THR A 373 -7.73 -22.34 -18.50
N LYS A 374 -7.50 -22.48 -17.19
CA LYS A 374 -6.27 -23.13 -16.67
C LYS A 374 -6.10 -24.52 -17.28
N ARG A 375 -7.13 -25.36 -17.19
CA ARG A 375 -7.07 -26.74 -17.74
C ARG A 375 -6.80 -26.74 -19.24
N PHE A 376 -7.41 -25.80 -19.98
CA PHE A 376 -7.20 -25.64 -21.41
C PHE A 376 -5.76 -25.31 -21.76
N LEU A 377 -5.10 -24.47 -20.96
CA LEU A 377 -3.72 -24.03 -21.20
C LEU A 377 -2.68 -25.13 -20.97
N LEU A 378 -2.90 -26.01 -19.98
CA LEU A 378 -1.89 -26.96 -19.52
C LEU A 378 -1.44 -27.92 -20.65
N GLY A 379 -0.13 -28.07 -20.79
CA GLY A 379 0.49 -28.98 -21.75
C GLY A 379 0.51 -28.47 -23.18
N LYS A 380 0.04 -27.26 -23.44
CA LYS A 380 -0.03 -26.70 -24.79
C LYS A 380 1.12 -25.74 -25.06
N CYS A 381 1.43 -25.54 -26.33
CA CYS A 381 2.45 -24.60 -26.80
C CYS A 381 2.02 -23.15 -26.53
N TRP A 382 2.95 -22.34 -26.04
CA TRP A 382 2.72 -20.93 -25.75
C TRP A 382 2.83 -20.10 -27.03
N ASP A 383 1.69 -19.91 -27.71
CA ASP A 383 1.60 -19.22 -28.99
C ASP A 383 0.27 -18.46 -29.15
N LYS A 384 0.06 -17.83 -30.30
CA LYS A 384 -1.15 -17.03 -30.59
C LYS A 384 -2.41 -17.90 -30.70
N GLU A 385 -2.27 -19.13 -31.17
CA GLU A 385 -3.42 -20.04 -31.29
C GLU A 385 -3.93 -20.43 -29.90
N LEU A 386 -3.00 -20.69 -28.97
CA LEU A 386 -3.34 -20.93 -27.57
C LEU A 386 -4.11 -19.77 -26.98
N LEU A 387 -3.67 -18.53 -27.25
CA LEU A 387 -4.36 -17.32 -26.74
C LEU A 387 -5.81 -17.27 -27.24
N HIS A 388 -6.04 -17.49 -28.54
CA HIS A 388 -7.40 -17.45 -29.09
C HIS A 388 -8.30 -18.52 -28.47
N GLY A 389 -7.78 -19.73 -28.29
CA GLY A 389 -8.52 -20.80 -27.62
C GLY A 389 -8.82 -20.50 -26.17
N ALA A 390 -7.83 -19.92 -25.45
CA ALA A 390 -7.99 -19.54 -24.04
C ALA A 390 -9.06 -18.46 -23.88
N LEU A 391 -9.13 -17.49 -24.78
CA LEU A 391 -10.17 -16.44 -24.76
C LEU A 391 -11.57 -17.03 -24.95
N GLY A 392 -11.68 -18.07 -25.78
CA GLY A 392 -12.93 -18.83 -25.94
C GLY A 392 -13.35 -19.51 -24.65
N THR A 393 -12.43 -20.23 -24.02
CA THR A 393 -12.68 -20.97 -22.77
C THR A 393 -12.96 -20.02 -21.60
N LEU A 394 -12.31 -18.86 -21.59
CA LEU A 394 -12.49 -17.86 -20.53
C LEU A 394 -13.93 -17.40 -20.43
N LYS A 395 -14.65 -17.31 -21.55
CA LYS A 395 -16.08 -16.93 -21.58
C LYS A 395 -16.94 -17.95 -20.82
N GLU A 396 -16.48 -19.19 -20.70
CA GLU A 396 -17.17 -20.21 -19.92
C GLU A 396 -16.87 -20.14 -18.42
N ASP A 397 -15.70 -19.60 -18.05
CA ASP A 397 -15.34 -19.37 -16.64
C ASP A 397 -15.98 -18.10 -16.09
N ILE A 398 -16.01 -17.03 -16.92
CA ILE A 398 -16.50 -15.70 -16.51
C ILE A 398 -17.79 -15.41 -17.26
N CYS A 399 -18.90 -15.70 -16.61
CA CYS A 399 -20.23 -15.45 -17.15
C CYS A 399 -20.98 -14.50 -16.19
N ILE A 400 -21.02 -13.21 -16.52
CA ILE A 400 -21.68 -12.21 -15.71
C ILE A 400 -23.13 -12.07 -16.21
N GLN A 401 -24.08 -12.26 -15.31
CA GLN A 401 -25.51 -12.13 -15.62
C GLN A 401 -25.89 -10.65 -15.81
N GLU A 402 -26.92 -10.40 -16.64
CA GLU A 402 -27.40 -9.04 -16.93
C GLU A 402 -27.78 -8.23 -15.67
N ASN A 403 -28.28 -8.92 -14.65
CA ASN A 403 -28.70 -8.28 -13.40
C ASN A 403 -27.67 -8.42 -12.28
N ALA A 404 -26.40 -8.67 -12.61
CA ALA A 404 -25.35 -8.81 -11.61
C ALA A 404 -25.24 -7.52 -10.77
N PRO A 405 -25.16 -7.64 -9.43
CA PRO A 405 -25.00 -6.46 -8.56
C PRO A 405 -23.75 -5.67 -8.91
N GLY A 406 -23.84 -4.34 -8.90
CA GLY A 406 -22.71 -3.45 -9.17
C GLY A 406 -22.30 -3.39 -10.64
N GLY A 407 -23.04 -4.01 -11.51
CA GLY A 407 -22.74 -4.01 -12.95
C GLY A 407 -22.86 -2.63 -13.58
N MET A 408 -22.18 -2.44 -14.67
CA MET A 408 -22.20 -1.21 -15.46
C MET A 408 -22.75 -1.48 -16.85
#